data_d0931715c805d1f17f8b379e7729a050
#
_entry.id   d0931715c805d1f17f8b379e7729a050
#
_cell.length_a   1.000
_cell.length_b   1.000
_cell.length_c   1.000
_cell.angle_alpha   90.00
_cell.angle_beta   90.00
_cell.angle_gamma   90.00
#
_symmetry.space_group_name_H-M   'P 1'
#
loop_
_entity.id
_entity.type
_entity.pdbx_description
1 polymer ?
#
loop_
_entity_poly.entity_id
_entity_poly.type
_entity_poly.pdbx_seq_one_letter_code
_entity_poly.pdbx_strand_id
1 'polypeptide(L)'
;MFLVKTQRNLEDVAAAMIEEETGAEAKPRPFGYLGLVIVTGHVTKDELEKIPEVERAIPVEAECRADPKEIAETAAELAETKISEDETFAVRTIRRGEHDFTSVDVNVEAGDAVRKATGASVDLDDPDKIVWVEILRDRAYLAVLPGEEEWKKLPPGKPEADPLLAKLELAQIPYLGDPRAAYSMGERIGRAVQGFELKSYIVTPYEPVNAVELLHFLRGLRDGVKSRMDVQRESYGREFRRTELLLYDLYQLIRLKRDALIIGTDPKGDPYTEIRKTLGEALREADEVVVLAGSRVGLPRGVLRACDFVVDLCPGVTFATEHVVPSVVTALVDSYLEAEGSEDREGR
;
A
#
# COMPACT_ATOMS: atom_id res chain seq x y z
N MET A 1 3.78 -32.76 1.21
CA MET A 1 3.78 -32.06 2.51
C MET A 1 3.70 -30.56 2.25
N PHE A 2 2.99 -29.82 3.10
CA PHE A 2 2.93 -28.35 3.02
C PHE A 2 3.36 -27.72 4.33
N LEU A 3 4.01 -26.56 4.25
CA LEU A 3 4.17 -25.63 5.35
C LEU A 3 3.12 -24.53 5.21
N VAL A 4 2.12 -24.54 6.08
CA VAL A 4 1.01 -23.58 6.04
C VAL A 4 1.30 -22.42 6.99
N LYS A 5 1.11 -21.21 6.51
CA LYS A 5 1.12 -19.96 7.29
C LYS A 5 -0.29 -19.67 7.77
N THR A 6 -0.42 -19.24 9.02
CA THR A 6 -1.68 -18.80 9.64
C THR A 6 -1.45 -17.63 10.58
N GLN A 7 -2.50 -16.97 11.04
CA GLN A 7 -2.40 -15.94 12.08
C GLN A 7 -1.83 -16.55 13.37
N ARG A 8 -0.97 -15.79 14.05
CA ARG A 8 -0.40 -16.22 15.33
C ARG A 8 -1.52 -16.46 16.34
N ASN A 9 -1.43 -17.58 17.04
CA ASN A 9 -2.39 -18.11 18.02
C ASN A 9 -3.68 -18.71 17.42
N LEU A 10 -3.78 -18.82 16.09
CA LEU A 10 -4.85 -19.58 15.42
C LEU A 10 -4.36 -20.95 14.90
N GLU A 11 -3.15 -21.37 15.22
CA GLU A 11 -2.54 -22.58 14.65
C GLU A 11 -3.36 -23.84 14.95
N ASP A 12 -3.91 -23.96 16.18
CA ASP A 12 -4.74 -25.12 16.55
C ASP A 12 -6.08 -25.09 15.81
N VAL A 13 -6.67 -23.92 15.60
CA VAL A 13 -7.91 -23.76 14.85
C VAL A 13 -7.68 -24.10 13.39
N ALA A 14 -6.62 -23.52 12.78
CA ALA A 14 -6.26 -23.80 11.39
C ALA A 14 -5.99 -25.31 11.18
N ALA A 15 -5.26 -25.95 12.09
CA ALA A 15 -5.01 -27.39 12.01
C ALA A 15 -6.29 -28.21 12.06
N ALA A 16 -7.20 -27.90 13.00
CA ALA A 16 -8.48 -28.59 13.11
C ALA A 16 -9.35 -28.44 11.87
N MET A 17 -9.41 -27.22 11.30
CA MET A 17 -10.17 -26.95 10.07
C MET A 17 -9.57 -27.68 8.86
N ILE A 18 -8.22 -27.71 8.75
CA ILE A 18 -7.55 -28.47 7.69
C ILE A 18 -7.89 -29.96 7.79
N GLU A 19 -7.83 -30.55 8.99
CA GLU A 19 -8.16 -31.96 9.19
C GLU A 19 -9.64 -32.27 8.88
N GLU A 20 -10.55 -31.38 9.30
CA GLU A 20 -11.99 -31.53 9.07
C GLU A 20 -12.35 -31.43 7.58
N GLU A 21 -11.81 -30.44 6.87
CA GLU A 21 -12.21 -30.17 5.48
C GLU A 21 -11.47 -31.05 4.46
N THR A 22 -10.22 -31.45 4.76
CA THR A 22 -9.39 -32.18 3.79
C THR A 22 -9.08 -33.61 4.15
N GLY A 23 -9.23 -33.99 5.41
CA GLY A 23 -8.79 -35.28 5.95
C GLY A 23 -7.27 -35.45 6.00
N ALA A 24 -6.49 -34.42 5.74
CA ALA A 24 -5.03 -34.43 5.87
C ALA A 24 -4.63 -34.29 7.34
N GLU A 25 -3.47 -34.81 7.71
CA GLU A 25 -2.92 -34.62 9.07
C GLU A 25 -2.29 -33.22 9.16
N ALA A 26 -2.66 -32.45 10.18
CA ALA A 26 -2.19 -31.08 10.41
C ALA A 26 -1.56 -30.92 11.79
N LYS A 27 -0.27 -30.59 11.82
CA LYS A 27 0.50 -30.41 13.05
C LYS A 27 0.73 -28.93 13.32
N PRO A 28 0.02 -28.32 14.30
CA PRO A 28 0.19 -26.91 14.64
C PRO A 28 1.52 -26.68 15.39
N ARG A 29 2.05 -25.48 15.22
CA ARG A 29 3.25 -24.99 15.93
C ARG A 29 4.45 -25.92 15.85
N PRO A 30 4.93 -26.28 14.65
CA PRO A 30 6.09 -27.13 14.52
C PRO A 30 7.28 -26.51 15.26
N PHE A 31 7.95 -27.31 16.07
CA PHE A 31 9.03 -26.88 16.98
C PHE A 31 8.64 -25.75 17.95
N GLY A 32 7.35 -25.48 18.17
CA GLY A 32 6.84 -24.42 19.02
C GLY A 32 6.73 -23.05 18.34
N TYR A 33 6.97 -22.93 17.03
CA TYR A 33 6.88 -21.66 16.31
C TYR A 33 5.44 -21.30 15.99
N LEU A 34 5.08 -20.05 16.34
CA LEU A 34 3.76 -19.49 16.08
C LEU A 34 3.56 -19.13 14.59
N GLY A 35 2.30 -19.17 14.12
CA GLY A 35 1.89 -18.84 12.77
C GLY A 35 2.22 -19.92 11.74
N LEU A 36 2.47 -21.17 12.17
CA LEU A 36 2.83 -22.28 11.31
C LEU A 36 2.04 -23.56 11.63
N VAL A 37 1.68 -24.29 10.56
CA VAL A 37 1.13 -25.66 10.61
C VAL A 37 1.87 -26.49 9.55
N ILE A 38 2.34 -27.68 9.90
CA ILE A 38 2.83 -28.67 8.92
C ILE A 38 1.66 -29.59 8.56
N VAL A 39 1.39 -29.72 7.27
CA VAL A 39 0.31 -30.56 6.74
C VAL A 39 0.91 -31.70 5.91
N THR A 40 0.47 -32.92 6.22
CA THR A 40 0.87 -34.14 5.52
C THR A 40 -0.35 -34.92 5.05
N GLY A 41 -0.21 -35.62 3.92
CA GLY A 41 -1.33 -36.37 3.32
C GLY A 41 -1.60 -35.97 1.86
N HIS A 42 -2.71 -36.45 1.35
CA HIS A 42 -3.17 -36.14 -0.02
C HIS A 42 -4.07 -34.89 0.03
N VAL A 43 -3.45 -33.73 -0.14
CA VAL A 43 -4.13 -32.45 -0.20
C VAL A 43 -3.41 -31.55 -1.20
N THR A 44 -4.14 -30.69 -1.88
CA THR A 44 -3.62 -29.70 -2.81
C THR A 44 -3.49 -28.32 -2.15
N LYS A 45 -2.69 -27.46 -2.76
CA LYS A 45 -2.57 -26.06 -2.35
C LYS A 45 -3.92 -25.35 -2.38
N ASP A 46 -4.67 -25.54 -3.47
CA ASP A 46 -5.98 -24.91 -3.67
C ASP A 46 -7.03 -25.33 -2.63
N GLU A 47 -6.98 -26.57 -2.15
CA GLU A 47 -7.86 -27.02 -1.05
C GLU A 47 -7.49 -26.33 0.25
N LEU A 48 -6.20 -26.22 0.57
CA LEU A 48 -5.73 -25.56 1.78
C LEU A 48 -6.04 -24.06 1.78
N GLU A 49 -5.82 -23.37 0.66
CA GLU A 49 -6.00 -21.92 0.56
C GLU A 49 -7.48 -21.48 0.46
N LYS A 50 -8.43 -22.43 0.39
CA LYS A 50 -9.87 -22.14 0.57
C LYS A 50 -10.28 -22.02 2.04
N ILE A 51 -9.47 -22.51 2.95
CA ILE A 51 -9.73 -22.47 4.40
C ILE A 51 -9.38 -21.08 4.92
N PRO A 52 -10.31 -20.34 5.52
CA PRO A 52 -10.10 -18.94 5.91
C PRO A 52 -8.95 -18.72 6.91
N GLU A 53 -8.61 -19.70 7.72
CA GLU A 53 -7.51 -19.65 8.68
C GLU A 53 -6.14 -19.84 8.02
N VAL A 54 -6.08 -20.25 6.75
CA VAL A 54 -4.86 -20.45 5.99
C VAL A 54 -4.52 -19.16 5.23
N GLU A 55 -3.43 -18.51 5.56
CA GLU A 55 -2.95 -17.33 4.85
C GLU A 55 -2.14 -17.70 3.60
N ARG A 56 -1.42 -18.82 3.65
CA ARG A 56 -0.63 -19.32 2.52
C ARG A 56 -0.25 -20.77 2.75
N ALA A 57 -0.38 -21.60 1.72
CA ALA A 57 0.11 -22.98 1.72
C ALA A 57 1.35 -23.10 0.81
N ILE A 58 2.49 -23.45 1.38
CA ILE A 58 3.77 -23.57 0.69
C ILE A 58 4.10 -25.04 0.54
N PRO A 59 4.22 -25.58 -0.68
CA PRO A 59 4.66 -26.96 -0.87
C PRO A 59 6.08 -27.13 -0.36
N VAL A 60 6.34 -28.18 0.37
CA VAL A 60 7.71 -28.56 0.75
C VAL A 60 8.19 -29.58 -0.26
N GLU A 61 9.14 -29.19 -1.11
CA GLU A 61 9.65 -29.98 -2.20
C GLU A 61 10.96 -30.67 -1.88
N ALA A 62 11.75 -30.05 -0.99
CA ALA A 62 12.96 -30.64 -0.43
C ALA A 62 13.14 -30.26 1.04
N GLU A 63 13.88 -31.07 1.76
CA GLU A 63 14.24 -30.87 3.17
C GLU A 63 15.70 -31.24 3.38
N CYS A 64 16.44 -30.39 4.11
CA CYS A 64 17.82 -30.65 4.50
C CYS A 64 18.12 -30.13 5.91
N ARG A 65 19.35 -30.26 6.38
CA ARG A 65 19.77 -29.61 7.63
C ARG A 65 19.90 -28.10 7.45
N ALA A 66 19.71 -27.36 8.53
CA ALA A 66 19.90 -25.92 8.59
C ALA A 66 21.39 -25.55 8.57
N ASP A 67 22.06 -25.88 7.47
CA ASP A 67 23.44 -25.55 7.16
C ASP A 67 23.46 -24.81 5.81
N PRO A 68 24.11 -23.62 5.69
CA PRO A 68 24.08 -22.85 4.46
C PRO A 68 24.55 -23.60 3.22
N LYS A 69 25.54 -24.50 3.36
CA LYS A 69 26.06 -25.30 2.24
C LYS A 69 25.08 -26.39 1.81
N GLU A 70 24.51 -27.13 2.78
CA GLU A 70 23.49 -28.15 2.46
C GLU A 70 22.24 -27.49 1.84
N ILE A 71 21.86 -26.32 2.33
CA ILE A 71 20.74 -25.54 1.76
C ILE A 71 21.08 -25.12 0.32
N ALA A 72 22.29 -24.64 0.07
CA ALA A 72 22.72 -24.22 -1.26
C ALA A 72 22.76 -25.38 -2.26
N GLU A 73 23.28 -26.53 -1.84
CA GLU A 73 23.31 -27.77 -2.65
C GLU A 73 21.88 -28.24 -2.98
N THR A 74 21.02 -28.34 -1.96
CA THR A 74 19.61 -28.75 -2.13
C THR A 74 18.83 -27.74 -3.01
N ALA A 75 19.07 -26.43 -2.84
CA ALA A 75 18.44 -25.40 -3.66
C ALA A 75 18.88 -25.49 -5.13
N ALA A 76 20.15 -25.76 -5.41
CA ALA A 76 20.67 -25.93 -6.74
C ALA A 76 20.05 -27.17 -7.43
N GLU A 77 20.03 -28.32 -6.76
CA GLU A 77 19.42 -29.56 -7.28
C GLU A 77 17.92 -29.37 -7.61
N LEU A 78 17.19 -28.67 -6.74
CA LEU A 78 15.76 -28.40 -6.95
C LEU A 78 15.55 -27.42 -8.12
N ALA A 79 16.40 -26.39 -8.22
CA ALA A 79 16.32 -25.35 -9.23
C ALA A 79 16.63 -25.86 -10.65
N GLU A 80 17.59 -26.79 -10.82
CA GLU A 80 17.94 -27.36 -12.13
C GLU A 80 16.76 -27.91 -12.91
N THR A 81 15.71 -28.38 -12.21
CA THR A 81 14.52 -28.97 -12.84
C THR A 81 13.37 -27.97 -13.00
N LYS A 82 13.47 -26.76 -12.45
CA LYS A 82 12.33 -25.83 -12.29
C LYS A 82 12.59 -24.41 -12.75
N ILE A 83 13.84 -24.05 -12.98
CA ILE A 83 14.25 -22.71 -13.42
C ILE A 83 15.05 -22.85 -14.71
N SER A 84 14.58 -22.21 -15.77
CA SER A 84 15.27 -22.18 -17.06
C SER A 84 16.33 -21.09 -17.09
N GLU A 85 17.31 -21.19 -18.00
CA GLU A 85 18.40 -20.21 -18.16
C GLU A 85 17.88 -18.79 -18.54
N ASP A 86 16.76 -18.72 -19.22
CA ASP A 86 16.11 -17.50 -19.68
C ASP A 86 15.16 -16.87 -18.63
N GLU A 87 14.92 -17.55 -17.50
CA GLU A 87 14.16 -17.00 -16.38
C GLU A 87 15.04 -16.24 -15.40
N THR A 88 14.42 -15.39 -14.60
CA THR A 88 15.06 -14.72 -13.46
C THR A 88 14.63 -15.35 -12.14
N PHE A 89 15.46 -15.27 -11.12
CA PHE A 89 15.11 -15.81 -9.81
C PHE A 89 15.61 -14.97 -8.64
N ALA A 90 14.98 -15.17 -7.48
CA ALA A 90 15.46 -14.70 -6.18
C ALA A 90 15.42 -15.82 -5.14
N VAL A 91 16.30 -15.75 -4.14
CA VAL A 91 16.23 -16.60 -2.95
C VAL A 91 15.59 -15.80 -1.82
N ARG A 92 14.62 -16.41 -1.13
CA ARG A 92 13.92 -15.81 0.01
C ARG A 92 14.00 -16.74 1.21
N THR A 93 14.82 -16.37 2.20
CA THR A 93 15.03 -17.18 3.40
C THR A 93 14.33 -16.57 4.61
N ILE A 94 13.50 -17.35 5.27
CA ILE A 94 12.94 -17.04 6.59
C ILE A 94 13.59 -17.98 7.60
N ARG A 95 14.21 -17.42 8.64
CA ARG A 95 14.95 -18.16 9.66
C ARG A 95 14.30 -18.03 11.04
N ARG A 96 14.03 -19.15 11.66
CA ARG A 96 13.48 -19.25 13.03
C ARG A 96 14.37 -20.16 13.87
N GLY A 97 14.92 -19.62 14.95
CA GLY A 97 15.89 -20.27 15.82
C GLY A 97 17.20 -19.50 15.92
N GLU A 98 18.10 -20.03 16.74
CA GLU A 98 19.45 -19.48 16.92
C GLU A 98 20.42 -20.23 16.00
N HIS A 99 21.14 -19.50 15.17
CA HIS A 99 22.12 -20.00 14.22
C HIS A 99 23.32 -19.04 14.18
N ASP A 100 24.46 -19.50 13.81
CA ASP A 100 25.69 -18.75 13.63
C ASP A 100 25.78 -18.08 12.25
N PHE A 101 24.73 -18.18 11.43
CA PHE A 101 24.58 -17.54 10.12
C PHE A 101 23.27 -16.74 10.05
N THR A 102 23.17 -15.83 9.09
CA THR A 102 21.98 -15.01 8.83
C THR A 102 21.19 -15.53 7.62
N SER A 103 19.93 -15.04 7.45
CA SER A 103 19.15 -15.33 6.23
C SER A 103 19.82 -14.74 4.97
N VAL A 104 20.56 -13.65 5.12
CA VAL A 104 21.31 -13.04 4.00
C VAL A 104 22.45 -13.95 3.56
N ASP A 105 23.19 -14.57 4.49
CA ASP A 105 24.24 -15.53 4.16
C ASP A 105 23.69 -16.70 3.35
N VAL A 106 22.54 -17.24 3.76
CA VAL A 106 21.85 -18.31 3.03
C VAL A 106 21.41 -17.84 1.64
N ASN A 107 20.82 -16.63 1.52
CA ASN A 107 20.41 -16.09 0.23
C ASN A 107 21.58 -15.94 -0.74
N VAL A 108 22.75 -15.50 -0.26
CA VAL A 108 23.94 -15.33 -1.08
C VAL A 108 24.49 -16.68 -1.52
N GLU A 109 24.66 -17.64 -0.60
CA GLU A 109 25.25 -18.95 -0.88
C GLU A 109 24.34 -19.79 -1.79
N ALA A 110 23.04 -19.87 -1.47
CA ALA A 110 22.06 -20.56 -2.30
C ALA A 110 21.86 -19.87 -3.67
N GLY A 111 21.84 -18.52 -3.70
CA GLY A 111 21.74 -17.78 -4.95
C GLY A 111 22.91 -18.04 -5.89
N ASP A 112 24.12 -18.08 -5.39
CA ASP A 112 25.32 -18.40 -6.20
C ASP A 112 25.29 -19.87 -6.70
N ALA A 113 24.85 -20.81 -5.87
CA ALA A 113 24.71 -22.21 -6.25
C ALA A 113 23.62 -22.41 -7.33
N VAL A 114 22.45 -21.83 -7.17
CA VAL A 114 21.35 -21.88 -8.14
C VAL A 114 21.79 -21.24 -9.47
N ARG A 115 22.39 -20.05 -9.43
CA ARG A 115 22.90 -19.39 -10.64
C ARG A 115 23.91 -20.24 -11.42
N LYS A 116 24.80 -20.94 -10.71
CA LYS A 116 25.77 -21.86 -11.34
C LYS A 116 25.12 -23.10 -11.95
N ALA A 117 24.09 -23.62 -11.29
CA ALA A 117 23.39 -24.83 -11.72
C ALA A 117 22.46 -24.56 -12.93
N THR A 118 21.74 -23.46 -12.93
CA THR A 118 20.70 -23.16 -13.93
C THR A 118 21.16 -22.23 -15.05
N GLY A 119 22.17 -21.39 -14.82
CA GLY A 119 22.53 -20.28 -15.72
C GLY A 119 21.62 -19.05 -15.59
N ALA A 120 20.50 -19.14 -14.87
CA ALA A 120 19.50 -18.09 -14.71
C ALA A 120 20.06 -16.83 -14.03
N SER A 121 19.53 -15.67 -14.36
CA SER A 121 19.89 -14.38 -13.78
C SER A 121 19.17 -14.11 -12.47
N VAL A 122 19.83 -13.38 -11.55
CA VAL A 122 19.21 -12.95 -10.30
C VAL A 122 18.47 -11.64 -10.51
N ASP A 123 17.19 -11.62 -10.13
CA ASP A 123 16.37 -10.41 -9.99
C ASP A 123 15.76 -10.39 -8.59
N LEU A 124 16.11 -9.37 -7.78
CA LEU A 124 15.63 -9.26 -6.41
C LEU A 124 14.30 -8.53 -6.31
N ASP A 125 13.91 -7.79 -7.34
CA ASP A 125 12.72 -6.94 -7.33
C ASP A 125 11.52 -7.61 -7.98
N ASP A 126 11.72 -8.28 -9.13
CA ASP A 126 10.64 -8.91 -9.90
C ASP A 126 11.07 -10.25 -10.53
N PRO A 127 11.42 -11.27 -9.72
CA PRO A 127 11.87 -12.55 -10.22
C PRO A 127 10.73 -13.37 -10.82
N ASP A 128 11.00 -14.12 -11.90
CA ASP A 128 10.06 -15.12 -12.45
C ASP A 128 9.85 -16.29 -11.48
N LYS A 129 10.90 -16.65 -10.72
CA LYS A 129 10.89 -17.75 -9.76
C LYS A 129 11.48 -17.35 -8.41
N ILE A 130 10.96 -17.93 -7.35
CA ILE A 130 11.46 -17.76 -5.99
C ILE A 130 11.90 -19.10 -5.43
N VAL A 131 13.17 -19.21 -5.12
CA VAL A 131 13.69 -20.28 -4.29
C VAL A 131 13.39 -19.92 -2.83
N TRP A 132 12.33 -20.51 -2.31
CA TRP A 132 11.87 -20.25 -0.96
C TRP A 132 12.53 -21.21 0.03
N VAL A 133 13.04 -20.68 1.13
CA VAL A 133 13.73 -21.42 2.20
C VAL A 133 13.12 -21.01 3.55
N GLU A 134 12.57 -21.96 4.27
CA GLU A 134 12.14 -21.74 5.67
C GLU A 134 12.97 -22.62 6.61
N ILE A 135 13.71 -21.99 7.50
CA ILE A 135 14.55 -22.66 8.47
C ILE A 135 13.82 -22.70 9.83
N LEU A 136 13.59 -23.91 10.33
CA LEU A 136 12.99 -24.18 11.64
C LEU A 136 13.96 -24.99 12.48
N ARG A 137 14.66 -24.34 13.41
CA ARG A 137 15.76 -24.93 14.20
C ARG A 137 16.86 -25.50 13.31
N ASP A 138 17.03 -26.82 13.32
CA ASP A 138 18.06 -27.59 12.62
C ASP A 138 17.63 -28.12 11.25
N ARG A 139 16.43 -27.74 10.78
CA ARG A 139 15.84 -28.17 9.50
C ARG A 139 15.56 -26.98 8.59
N ALA A 140 15.82 -27.16 7.32
CA ALA A 140 15.43 -26.25 6.26
C ALA A 140 14.45 -26.93 5.29
N TYR A 141 13.39 -26.22 4.94
CA TYR A 141 12.33 -26.63 4.01
C TYR A 141 12.43 -25.75 2.78
N LEU A 142 12.46 -26.36 1.60
CA LEU A 142 12.69 -25.67 0.35
C LEU A 142 11.56 -25.90 -0.65
N ALA A 143 11.29 -24.88 -1.46
CA ALA A 143 10.41 -24.95 -2.63
C ALA A 143 10.88 -23.98 -3.70
N VAL A 144 10.51 -24.23 -4.96
CA VAL A 144 10.58 -23.23 -6.04
C VAL A 144 9.15 -22.81 -6.37
N LEU A 145 8.87 -21.54 -6.15
CA LEU A 145 7.55 -20.93 -6.32
C LEU A 145 7.55 -19.97 -7.50
N PRO A 146 6.41 -19.76 -8.20
CA PRO A 146 6.26 -18.66 -9.14
C PRO A 146 6.51 -17.29 -8.46
N GLY A 147 7.17 -16.37 -9.15
CA GLY A 147 7.46 -15.03 -8.63
C GLY A 147 6.20 -14.23 -8.29
N GLU A 148 5.12 -14.42 -9.05
CA GLU A 148 3.81 -13.81 -8.83
C GLU A 148 3.17 -14.18 -7.48
N GLU A 149 3.61 -15.25 -6.83
CA GLU A 149 3.17 -15.63 -5.49
C GLU A 149 3.77 -14.74 -4.38
N GLU A 150 4.80 -13.97 -4.66
CA GLU A 150 5.29 -12.96 -3.72
C GLU A 150 4.38 -11.75 -3.77
N TRP A 151 3.63 -11.52 -2.69
CA TRP A 151 2.73 -10.38 -2.63
C TRP A 151 3.50 -9.06 -2.74
N LYS A 152 3.15 -8.24 -3.72
CA LYS A 152 3.65 -6.88 -3.91
C LYS A 152 2.50 -5.89 -3.84
N LYS A 153 2.71 -4.79 -3.15
CA LYS A 153 1.71 -3.71 -3.07
C LYS A 153 1.43 -3.11 -4.46
N LEU A 154 2.47 -3.00 -5.28
CA LEU A 154 2.43 -2.49 -6.65
C LEU A 154 3.11 -3.52 -7.58
N PRO A 155 2.38 -4.59 -8.01
CA PRO A 155 2.91 -5.53 -8.97
C PRO A 155 2.99 -4.90 -10.37
N PRO A 156 3.77 -5.45 -11.30
CA PRO A 156 3.83 -5.01 -12.68
C PRO A 156 2.44 -4.89 -13.32
N GLY A 157 2.20 -3.79 -14.04
CA GLY A 157 0.91 -3.52 -14.70
C GLY A 157 -0.21 -3.02 -13.78
N LYS A 158 0.01 -2.91 -12.47
CA LYS A 158 -0.94 -2.23 -11.58
C LYS A 158 -0.75 -0.71 -11.68
N PRO A 159 -1.78 0.06 -12.05
CA PRO A 159 -1.66 1.50 -12.22
C PRO A 159 -1.31 2.19 -10.90
N GLU A 160 -0.46 3.22 -10.99
CA GLU A 160 0.10 3.93 -9.84
C GLU A 160 -0.58 5.28 -9.62
N ALA A 161 -0.96 5.57 -8.38
CA ALA A 161 -1.58 6.84 -8.00
C ALA A 161 -0.56 7.95 -7.67
N ASP A 162 0.71 7.61 -7.42
CA ASP A 162 1.71 8.58 -6.96
C ASP A 162 1.97 9.75 -7.93
N PRO A 163 1.96 9.59 -9.26
CA PRO A 163 2.12 10.70 -10.18
C PRO A 163 1.05 11.79 -10.00
N LEU A 164 -0.19 11.43 -9.69
CA LEU A 164 -1.22 12.41 -9.33
C LEU A 164 -0.96 13.01 -7.96
N LEU A 165 -0.69 12.19 -6.94
CA LEU A 165 -0.52 12.65 -5.56
C LEU A 165 0.69 13.60 -5.41
N ALA A 166 1.72 13.42 -6.24
CA ALA A 166 2.91 14.26 -6.29
C ALA A 166 2.66 15.70 -6.78
N LYS A 167 1.59 15.93 -7.51
CA LYS A 167 1.20 17.27 -8.04
C LYS A 167 -0.06 17.82 -7.38
N LEU A 168 -0.70 17.05 -6.46
CA LEU A 168 -1.95 17.41 -5.83
C LEU A 168 -1.74 18.27 -4.59
N GLU A 169 -2.26 19.49 -4.61
CA GLU A 169 -2.36 20.41 -3.48
C GLU A 169 -3.81 20.48 -3.00
N LEU A 170 -4.05 20.26 -1.71
CA LEU A 170 -5.38 20.37 -1.14
C LEU A 170 -5.48 21.61 -0.25
N ALA A 171 -6.31 22.56 -0.66
CA ALA A 171 -6.56 23.82 0.02
C ALA A 171 -7.91 23.77 0.72
N GLN A 172 -7.94 23.94 2.04
CA GLN A 172 -9.16 23.84 2.82
C GLN A 172 -9.35 25.03 3.77
N ILE A 173 -10.60 25.51 3.85
CA ILE A 173 -10.99 26.50 4.87
C ILE A 173 -10.78 25.86 6.26
N PRO A 174 -10.08 26.53 7.20
CA PRO A 174 -9.79 25.93 8.51
C PRO A 174 -11.06 25.71 9.33
N TYR A 175 -11.10 24.60 10.06
CA TYR A 175 -12.14 24.34 11.05
C TYR A 175 -11.80 25.07 12.35
N LEU A 176 -12.45 26.18 12.62
CA LEU A 176 -12.23 27.03 13.79
C LEU A 176 -13.44 27.01 14.74
N GLY A 177 -13.24 27.42 15.98
CA GLY A 177 -14.19 27.43 17.08
C GLY A 177 -13.50 27.06 18.39
N ASP A 178 -14.05 26.12 19.17
CA ASP A 178 -13.40 25.65 20.38
C ASP A 178 -11.96 25.16 20.11
N PRO A 179 -10.96 25.61 20.88
CA PRO A 179 -9.54 25.26 20.62
C PRO A 179 -9.25 23.76 20.63
N ARG A 180 -9.95 22.96 21.45
CA ARG A 180 -9.76 21.50 21.48
C ARG A 180 -10.33 20.84 20.22
N ALA A 181 -11.51 21.31 19.78
CA ALA A 181 -12.13 20.83 18.55
C ALA A 181 -11.28 21.20 17.33
N ALA A 182 -10.75 22.43 17.28
CA ALA A 182 -9.84 22.88 16.22
C ALA A 182 -8.57 22.03 16.15
N TYR A 183 -7.93 21.77 17.31
CA TYR A 183 -6.75 20.89 17.37
C TYR A 183 -7.07 19.47 16.89
N SER A 184 -8.13 18.84 17.43
CA SER A 184 -8.51 17.47 17.08
C SER A 184 -8.86 17.33 15.60
N MET A 185 -9.54 18.33 15.01
CA MET A 185 -9.83 18.37 13.59
C MET A 185 -8.55 18.48 12.76
N GLY A 186 -7.66 19.39 13.14
CA GLY A 186 -6.34 19.52 12.50
C GLY A 186 -5.53 18.24 12.54
N GLU A 187 -5.51 17.53 13.67
CA GLU A 187 -4.79 16.27 13.82
C GLU A 187 -5.32 15.18 12.87
N ARG A 188 -6.64 15.02 12.78
CA ARG A 188 -7.28 14.05 11.87
C ARG A 188 -6.98 14.35 10.40
N ILE A 189 -7.11 15.62 10.01
CA ILE A 189 -6.78 16.07 8.65
C ILE A 189 -5.29 15.87 8.37
N GLY A 190 -4.40 16.25 9.30
CA GLY A 190 -2.95 16.08 9.16
C GLY A 190 -2.55 14.61 8.94
N ARG A 191 -3.15 13.69 9.68
CA ARG A 191 -2.96 12.25 9.47
C ARG A 191 -3.44 11.78 8.08
N ALA A 192 -4.57 12.30 7.63
CA ALA A 192 -5.14 11.93 6.32
C ALA A 192 -4.28 12.41 5.16
N VAL A 193 -3.90 13.70 5.13
CA VAL A 193 -3.08 14.26 4.03
C VAL A 193 -1.70 13.61 3.93
N GLN A 194 -1.06 13.33 5.08
CA GLN A 194 0.20 12.61 5.10
C GLN A 194 0.01 11.12 4.73
N GLY A 195 -1.13 10.54 5.03
CA GLY A 195 -1.47 9.16 4.63
C GLY A 195 -1.49 8.96 3.12
N PHE A 196 -1.93 9.98 2.38
CA PHE A 196 -1.92 10.04 0.92
C PHE A 196 -0.62 10.61 0.34
N GLU A 197 0.30 11.12 1.16
CA GLU A 197 1.57 11.71 0.70
C GLU A 197 1.36 12.85 -0.32
N LEU A 198 0.35 13.71 -0.10
CA LEU A 198 0.05 14.82 -1.00
C LEU A 198 1.25 15.79 -1.11
N LYS A 199 1.35 16.49 -2.25
CA LYS A 199 2.36 17.55 -2.45
C LYS A 199 2.28 18.57 -1.31
N SER A 200 1.09 19.12 -1.07
CA SER A 200 0.86 20.06 0.02
C SER A 200 -0.58 20.04 0.55
N TYR A 201 -0.73 20.51 1.78
CA TYR A 201 -2.02 20.90 2.36
C TYR A 201 -1.98 22.37 2.72
N ILE A 202 -2.91 23.14 2.19
CA ILE A 202 -2.95 24.61 2.29
C ILE A 202 -4.14 25.02 3.16
N VAL A 203 -3.87 25.65 4.28
CA VAL A 203 -4.90 26.26 5.12
C VAL A 203 -5.31 27.59 4.50
N THR A 204 -6.59 27.76 4.16
CA THR A 204 -7.05 28.93 3.37
C THR A 204 -8.19 29.67 4.06
N PRO A 205 -7.91 30.50 5.09
CA PRO A 205 -8.90 31.44 5.56
C PRO A 205 -9.23 32.46 4.48
N TYR A 206 -10.49 32.93 4.41
CA TYR A 206 -10.95 33.94 3.46
C TYR A 206 -11.48 35.19 4.13
N GLU A 207 -11.47 35.20 5.46
CA GLU A 207 -11.87 36.30 6.32
C GLU A 207 -10.95 36.37 7.55
N PRO A 208 -10.97 37.46 8.33
CA PRO A 208 -10.23 37.52 9.59
C PRO A 208 -10.61 36.38 10.55
N VAL A 209 -9.61 35.67 11.02
CA VAL A 209 -9.80 34.51 11.92
C VAL A 209 -9.17 34.75 13.27
N ASN A 210 -9.69 34.09 14.32
CA ASN A 210 -9.08 34.14 15.65
C ASN A 210 -7.71 33.44 15.64
N ALA A 211 -6.66 34.19 16.00
CA ALA A 211 -5.28 33.68 15.96
C ALA A 211 -5.05 32.51 16.91
N VAL A 212 -5.71 32.46 18.06
CA VAL A 212 -5.58 31.36 19.02
C VAL A 212 -6.19 30.08 18.48
N GLU A 213 -7.39 30.17 17.93
CA GLU A 213 -8.06 29.02 17.32
C GLU A 213 -7.27 28.48 16.13
N LEU A 214 -6.78 29.37 15.24
CA LEU A 214 -5.93 29.00 14.12
C LEU A 214 -4.63 28.32 14.58
N LEU A 215 -4.00 28.84 15.64
CA LEU A 215 -2.80 28.23 16.21
C LEU A 215 -3.06 26.79 16.69
N HIS A 216 -4.20 26.52 17.33
CA HIS A 216 -4.56 25.17 17.77
C HIS A 216 -4.81 24.25 16.58
N PHE A 217 -5.49 24.70 15.54
CA PHE A 217 -5.70 23.95 14.31
C PHE A 217 -4.37 23.59 13.62
N LEU A 218 -3.46 24.56 13.46
CA LEU A 218 -2.14 24.35 12.85
C LEU A 218 -1.25 23.40 13.66
N ARG A 219 -1.32 23.48 15.00
CA ARG A 219 -0.63 22.50 15.87
C ARG A 219 -1.16 21.09 15.65
N GLY A 220 -2.48 20.93 15.63
CA GLY A 220 -3.11 19.64 15.31
C GLY A 220 -2.65 19.09 13.98
N LEU A 221 -2.69 19.90 12.91
CA LEU A 221 -2.21 19.49 11.57
C LEU A 221 -0.78 18.98 11.60
N ARG A 222 0.14 19.74 12.22
CA ARG A 222 1.55 19.35 12.33
C ARG A 222 1.71 18.02 13.09
N ASP A 223 1.02 17.88 14.21
CA ASP A 223 1.13 16.69 15.06
C ASP A 223 0.50 15.47 14.37
N GLY A 224 -0.57 15.65 13.61
CA GLY A 224 -1.17 14.62 12.76
C GLY A 224 -0.23 14.14 11.65
N VAL A 225 0.37 15.06 10.89
CA VAL A 225 1.40 14.75 9.88
C VAL A 225 2.55 13.98 10.51
N LYS A 226 3.11 14.47 11.62
CA LYS A 226 4.21 13.82 12.32
C LYS A 226 3.84 12.39 12.76
N SER A 227 2.70 12.23 13.42
CA SER A 227 2.23 10.92 13.89
C SER A 227 2.09 9.90 12.72
N ARG A 228 1.62 10.34 11.55
CA ARG A 228 1.53 9.45 10.40
C ARG A 228 2.89 9.13 9.78
N MET A 229 3.79 10.11 9.72
CA MET A 229 5.18 9.90 9.27
C MET A 229 5.93 8.89 10.12
N ASP A 230 5.74 8.91 11.44
CA ASP A 230 6.39 7.97 12.35
C ASP A 230 5.95 6.53 12.03
N VAL A 231 4.64 6.30 11.80
CA VAL A 231 4.12 5.00 11.34
C VAL A 231 4.69 4.61 9.97
N GLN A 232 4.81 5.56 9.02
CA GLN A 232 5.36 5.28 7.69
C GLN A 232 6.83 4.87 7.75
N ARG A 233 7.64 5.51 8.60
CA ARG A 233 9.05 5.13 8.81
C ARG A 233 9.21 3.72 9.36
N GLU A 234 8.34 3.30 10.26
CA GLU A 234 8.39 1.98 10.88
C GLU A 234 7.86 0.87 9.95
N SER A 235 6.88 1.20 9.10
CA SER A 235 6.10 0.19 8.36
C SER A 235 6.36 0.16 6.86
N TYR A 236 6.93 1.21 6.26
CA TYR A 236 7.14 1.29 4.83
C TYR A 236 8.57 0.89 4.46
N GLY A 237 8.72 -0.10 3.59
CA GLY A 237 10.02 -0.49 3.01
C GLY A 237 10.48 0.44 1.87
N ARG A 238 9.84 1.59 1.67
CA ARG A 238 10.16 2.58 0.64
C ARG A 238 10.25 3.98 1.21
N GLU A 239 10.87 4.87 0.47
CA GLU A 239 10.80 6.31 0.73
C GLU A 239 9.35 6.82 0.56
N PHE A 240 9.01 7.86 1.30
CA PHE A 240 7.70 8.50 1.22
C PHE A 240 7.84 10.03 1.24
N ARG A 241 6.91 10.69 0.56
CA ARG A 241 6.84 12.15 0.50
C ARG A 241 6.25 12.70 1.79
N ARG A 242 6.90 13.73 2.33
CA ARG A 242 6.31 14.54 3.39
C ARG A 242 5.39 15.59 2.79
N THR A 243 4.12 15.59 3.19
CA THR A 243 3.17 16.64 2.83
C THR A 243 3.60 17.99 3.41
N GLU A 244 3.74 19.00 2.57
CA GLU A 244 4.05 20.37 2.99
C GLU A 244 2.79 21.02 3.57
N LEU A 245 2.94 21.80 4.68
CA LEU A 245 1.84 22.54 5.31
C LEU A 245 2.01 24.02 5.04
N LEU A 246 1.06 24.63 4.35
CA LEU A 246 1.08 26.03 3.92
C LEU A 246 -0.11 26.79 4.48
N LEU A 247 -0.02 28.12 4.51
CA LEU A 247 -1.09 29.03 4.89
C LEU A 247 -1.15 30.19 3.88
N TYR A 248 -2.31 30.35 3.23
CA TYR A 248 -2.59 31.43 2.30
C TYR A 248 -3.98 32.01 2.53
N ASP A 249 -4.19 33.27 2.17
CA ASP A 249 -5.56 33.77 1.92
C ASP A 249 -6.17 33.06 0.71
N LEU A 250 -7.42 32.63 0.80
CA LEU A 250 -8.10 31.83 -0.24
C LEU A 250 -8.14 32.57 -1.59
N TYR A 251 -8.44 33.87 -1.59
CA TYR A 251 -8.54 34.65 -2.82
C TYR A 251 -7.17 34.92 -3.42
N GLN A 252 -6.15 35.06 -2.60
CA GLN A 252 -4.76 35.20 -3.06
C GLN A 252 -4.27 33.89 -3.67
N LEU A 253 -4.56 32.75 -3.04
CA LEU A 253 -4.20 31.44 -3.57
C LEU A 253 -4.74 31.23 -4.98
N ILE A 254 -6.04 31.50 -5.21
CA ILE A 254 -6.66 31.35 -6.54
C ILE A 254 -5.97 32.23 -7.59
N ARG A 255 -5.55 33.44 -7.24
CA ARG A 255 -4.83 34.32 -8.16
C ARG A 255 -3.43 33.84 -8.48
N LEU A 256 -2.77 33.22 -7.50
CA LEU A 256 -1.42 32.65 -7.69
C LEU A 256 -1.45 31.36 -8.51
N LYS A 257 -2.52 30.58 -8.37
CA LYS A 257 -2.69 29.26 -9.00
C LYS A 257 -3.58 29.28 -10.24
N ARG A 258 -3.72 30.42 -10.91
CA ARG A 258 -4.61 30.57 -12.08
C ARG A 258 -4.25 29.68 -13.28
N ASP A 259 -3.02 29.20 -13.34
CA ASP A 259 -2.53 28.32 -14.41
C ASP A 259 -2.58 26.83 -14.00
N ALA A 260 -2.98 26.52 -12.76
CA ALA A 260 -3.21 25.17 -12.29
C ALA A 260 -4.65 24.72 -12.58
N LEU A 261 -4.88 23.41 -12.63
CA LEU A 261 -6.23 22.84 -12.64
C LEU A 261 -6.86 23.03 -11.26
N ILE A 262 -7.90 23.88 -11.17
CA ILE A 262 -8.58 24.21 -9.92
C ILE A 262 -9.90 23.43 -9.82
N ILE A 263 -10.04 22.59 -8.79
CA ILE A 263 -11.20 21.75 -8.54
C ILE A 263 -11.85 22.17 -7.22
N GLY A 264 -13.08 22.65 -7.26
CA GLY A 264 -13.89 22.94 -6.05
C GLY A 264 -14.73 21.73 -5.64
N THR A 265 -14.84 21.47 -4.32
CA THR A 265 -15.77 20.48 -3.79
C THR A 265 -16.93 21.17 -3.09
N ASP A 266 -18.13 21.06 -3.63
CA ASP A 266 -19.35 21.69 -3.08
C ASP A 266 -20.60 20.92 -3.57
N PRO A 267 -21.65 20.74 -2.74
CA PRO A 267 -22.92 20.13 -3.17
C PRO A 267 -23.66 20.86 -4.32
N LYS A 268 -23.20 22.04 -4.72
CA LYS A 268 -23.75 22.77 -5.88
C LYS A 268 -23.04 22.43 -7.20
N GLY A 269 -22.03 21.57 -7.13
CA GLY A 269 -21.29 21.11 -8.30
C GLY A 269 -22.00 20.02 -9.07
N ASP A 270 -21.37 19.59 -10.14
CA ASP A 270 -21.85 18.45 -10.92
C ASP A 270 -21.61 17.13 -10.15
N PRO A 271 -22.53 16.17 -10.24
CA PRO A 271 -22.30 14.85 -9.66
C PRO A 271 -21.00 14.23 -10.18
N TYR A 272 -20.16 13.73 -9.28
CA TYR A 272 -18.88 13.12 -9.64
C TYR A 272 -19.02 12.08 -10.76
N THR A 273 -20.06 11.26 -10.73
CA THR A 273 -20.34 10.20 -11.71
C THR A 273 -20.55 10.73 -13.14
N GLU A 274 -20.97 11.98 -13.31
CA GLU A 274 -21.21 12.58 -14.62
C GLU A 274 -19.95 13.17 -15.24
N ILE A 275 -19.02 13.68 -14.40
CA ILE A 275 -17.80 14.36 -14.86
C ILE A 275 -16.53 13.52 -14.72
N ARG A 276 -16.63 12.33 -14.19
CA ARG A 276 -15.50 11.45 -13.84
C ARG A 276 -14.48 11.31 -14.97
N LYS A 277 -14.94 11.07 -16.21
CA LYS A 277 -14.07 10.85 -17.36
C LYS A 277 -13.33 12.14 -17.77
N THR A 278 -14.07 13.24 -17.97
CA THR A 278 -13.47 14.53 -18.35
C THR A 278 -12.55 15.08 -17.27
N LEU A 279 -12.88 14.83 -16.00
CA LEU A 279 -12.02 15.17 -14.88
C LEU A 279 -10.71 14.36 -14.91
N GLY A 280 -10.78 13.06 -15.23
CA GLY A 280 -9.62 12.18 -15.36
C GLY A 280 -8.67 12.65 -16.47
N GLU A 281 -9.20 13.00 -17.64
CA GLU A 281 -8.44 13.56 -18.77
C GLU A 281 -7.73 14.86 -18.36
N ALA A 282 -8.45 15.79 -17.72
CA ALA A 282 -7.85 17.04 -17.23
C ALA A 282 -6.78 16.83 -16.15
N LEU A 283 -6.98 15.85 -15.25
CA LEU A 283 -5.99 15.48 -14.22
C LEU A 283 -4.70 14.93 -14.84
N ARG A 284 -4.78 14.24 -15.96
CA ARG A 284 -3.59 13.73 -16.66
C ARG A 284 -2.79 14.83 -17.35
N GLU A 285 -3.47 15.76 -18.00
CA GLU A 285 -2.84 16.88 -18.74
C GLU A 285 -2.23 17.94 -17.81
N ALA A 286 -2.80 18.16 -16.62
CA ALA A 286 -2.37 19.22 -15.73
C ALA A 286 -1.00 18.92 -15.07
N ASP A 287 -0.11 19.90 -15.05
CA ASP A 287 1.15 19.86 -14.30
C ASP A 287 0.97 20.14 -12.80
N GLU A 288 -0.06 20.88 -12.45
CA GLU A 288 -0.40 21.24 -11.06
C GLU A 288 -1.91 21.16 -10.85
N VAL A 289 -2.32 20.54 -9.74
CA VAL A 289 -3.73 20.35 -9.37
C VAL A 289 -3.97 20.95 -8.00
N VAL A 290 -4.95 21.85 -7.91
CA VAL A 290 -5.37 22.47 -6.64
C VAL A 290 -6.82 22.12 -6.35
N VAL A 291 -7.06 21.41 -5.27
CA VAL A 291 -8.40 21.11 -4.78
C VAL A 291 -8.80 22.11 -3.71
N LEU A 292 -9.95 22.75 -3.88
CA LEU A 292 -10.52 23.67 -2.90
C LEU A 292 -11.64 22.97 -2.14
N ALA A 293 -11.58 23.02 -0.82
CA ALA A 293 -12.59 22.42 0.06
C ALA A 293 -13.10 23.43 1.11
N GLY A 294 -14.39 23.37 1.35
CA GLY A 294 -15.03 24.10 2.45
C GLY A 294 -14.74 23.46 3.82
N SER A 295 -15.31 24.05 4.84
CA SER A 295 -15.36 23.53 6.20
C SER A 295 -16.82 23.55 6.68
N ARG A 296 -17.13 24.17 7.80
CA ARG A 296 -18.52 24.35 8.32
C ARG A 296 -19.39 25.15 7.34
N VAL A 297 -18.78 26.10 6.65
CA VAL A 297 -19.39 26.88 5.58
C VAL A 297 -18.76 26.45 4.28
N GLY A 298 -19.57 26.23 3.25
CA GLY A 298 -19.05 25.85 1.92
C GLY A 298 -18.17 26.94 1.30
N LEU A 299 -17.66 26.70 0.11
CA LEU A 299 -16.85 27.64 -0.63
C LEU A 299 -17.67 28.88 -1.07
N PRO A 300 -17.08 30.10 -1.05
CA PRO A 300 -17.75 31.29 -1.57
C PRO A 300 -18.13 31.12 -3.04
N ARG A 301 -19.30 31.62 -3.44
CA ARG A 301 -19.78 31.49 -4.84
C ARG A 301 -18.80 32.04 -5.89
N GLY A 302 -18.06 33.11 -5.54
CA GLY A 302 -17.03 33.67 -6.42
C GLY A 302 -15.87 32.72 -6.66
N VAL A 303 -15.52 31.97 -5.62
CA VAL A 303 -14.46 30.93 -5.68
C VAL A 303 -14.91 29.75 -6.55
N LEU A 304 -16.16 29.29 -6.37
CA LEU A 304 -16.72 28.22 -7.21
C LEU A 304 -16.73 28.57 -8.71
N ARG A 305 -16.97 29.85 -9.05
CA ARG A 305 -16.91 30.29 -10.44
C ARG A 305 -15.51 30.40 -11.02
N ALA A 306 -14.47 30.40 -10.17
CA ALA A 306 -13.09 30.41 -10.57
C ALA A 306 -12.46 28.99 -10.68
N CYS A 307 -13.22 27.95 -10.33
CA CYS A 307 -12.82 26.57 -10.50
C CYS A 307 -13.08 26.10 -11.93
N ASP A 308 -12.21 25.26 -12.47
CA ASP A 308 -12.41 24.56 -13.74
C ASP A 308 -13.48 23.48 -13.60
N PHE A 309 -13.50 22.80 -12.45
CA PHE A 309 -14.54 21.84 -12.06
C PHE A 309 -15.09 22.17 -10.67
N VAL A 310 -16.40 22.01 -10.50
CA VAL A 310 -17.03 21.98 -9.17
C VAL A 310 -17.71 20.63 -9.03
N VAL A 311 -17.28 19.85 -8.04
CA VAL A 311 -17.65 18.43 -7.91
C VAL A 311 -18.52 18.21 -6.69
N ASP A 312 -19.71 17.64 -6.88
CA ASP A 312 -20.49 17.01 -5.82
C ASP A 312 -20.07 15.54 -5.71
N LEU A 313 -19.31 15.24 -4.66
CA LEU A 313 -18.77 13.89 -4.42
C LEU A 313 -19.81 12.87 -3.98
N CYS A 314 -20.93 13.32 -3.39
CA CYS A 314 -21.97 12.45 -2.88
C CYS A 314 -23.31 13.19 -2.82
N PRO A 315 -24.06 13.22 -3.94
CA PRO A 315 -25.32 13.95 -4.03
C PRO A 315 -26.29 13.62 -2.90
N GLY A 316 -26.76 14.67 -2.23
CA GLY A 316 -27.70 14.54 -1.10
C GLY A 316 -27.04 14.32 0.27
N VAL A 317 -25.72 14.19 0.35
CA VAL A 317 -24.98 13.99 1.61
C VAL A 317 -23.92 15.07 1.80
N THR A 318 -23.85 15.65 3.00
CA THR A 318 -22.79 16.59 3.39
C THR A 318 -21.75 15.85 4.23
N PHE A 319 -20.48 15.87 3.80
CA PHE A 319 -19.40 15.27 4.55
C PHE A 319 -19.02 16.08 5.80
N ALA A 320 -18.60 15.38 6.85
CA ALA A 320 -17.87 16.02 7.93
C ALA A 320 -16.49 16.51 7.40
N THR A 321 -16.00 17.61 7.99
CA THR A 321 -14.79 18.32 7.50
C THR A 321 -13.57 17.39 7.34
N GLU A 322 -13.36 16.45 8.27
CA GLU A 322 -12.28 15.49 8.24
C GLU A 322 -12.41 14.41 7.15
N HIS A 323 -13.60 14.18 6.65
CA HIS A 323 -13.85 13.17 5.60
C HIS A 323 -13.59 13.71 4.19
N VAL A 324 -13.49 15.01 4.02
CA VAL A 324 -13.30 15.62 2.70
C VAL A 324 -12.01 15.13 2.05
N VAL A 325 -10.90 15.13 2.80
CA VAL A 325 -9.58 14.70 2.27
C VAL A 325 -9.63 13.28 1.68
N PRO A 326 -9.99 12.23 2.43
CA PRO A 326 -10.01 10.88 1.88
C PRO A 326 -11.01 10.73 0.74
N SER A 327 -12.17 11.37 0.81
CA SER A 327 -13.21 11.24 -0.22
C SER A 327 -12.77 11.85 -1.54
N VAL A 328 -12.27 13.09 -1.52
CA VAL A 328 -11.85 13.77 -2.74
C VAL A 328 -10.62 13.11 -3.35
N VAL A 329 -9.62 12.77 -2.54
CA VAL A 329 -8.39 12.14 -3.06
C VAL A 329 -8.72 10.79 -3.71
N THR A 330 -9.58 9.97 -3.09
CA THR A 330 -9.98 8.69 -3.66
C THR A 330 -10.73 8.88 -4.99
N ALA A 331 -11.65 9.84 -5.07
CA ALA A 331 -12.38 10.13 -6.30
C ALA A 331 -11.43 10.62 -7.43
N LEU A 332 -10.48 11.51 -7.12
CA LEU A 332 -9.52 11.99 -8.12
C LEU A 332 -8.57 10.89 -8.59
N VAL A 333 -8.12 10.02 -7.69
CA VAL A 333 -7.30 8.84 -8.06
C VAL A 333 -8.10 7.90 -8.97
N ASP A 334 -9.37 7.63 -8.67
CA ASP A 334 -10.23 6.81 -9.50
C ASP A 334 -10.39 7.40 -10.92
N SER A 335 -10.68 8.71 -11.04
CA SER A 335 -10.75 9.40 -12.34
C SER A 335 -9.42 9.34 -13.11
N TYR A 336 -8.30 9.60 -12.43
CA TYR A 336 -6.96 9.62 -13.02
C TYR A 336 -6.57 8.26 -13.60
N LEU A 337 -6.81 7.17 -12.84
CA LEU A 337 -6.48 5.81 -13.25
C LEU A 337 -7.42 5.28 -14.35
N GLU A 338 -8.68 5.70 -14.36
CA GLU A 338 -9.61 5.34 -15.44
C GLU A 338 -9.17 5.93 -16.80
N ALA A 339 -8.72 7.18 -16.82
CA ALA A 339 -8.22 7.82 -18.02
C ALA A 339 -6.96 7.12 -18.56
N GLU A 340 -6.08 6.61 -17.69
CA GLU A 340 -4.91 5.81 -18.08
C GLU A 340 -5.30 4.51 -18.82
N GLY A 341 -6.24 3.77 -18.28
CA GLY A 341 -6.71 2.51 -18.86
C GLY A 341 -7.46 2.66 -20.19
N SER A 342 -7.93 3.87 -20.55
CA SER A 342 -8.57 4.13 -21.84
C SER A 342 -7.56 4.39 -22.95
N GLU A 343 -6.43 5.05 -22.70
CA GLU A 343 -5.36 5.29 -23.66
C GLU A 343 -4.69 3.97 -24.10
N ASP A 344 -4.45 3.05 -23.18
CA ASP A 344 -3.86 1.73 -23.48
C ASP A 344 -4.78 0.82 -24.32
N ARG A 345 -6.09 1.06 -24.30
CA ARG A 345 -7.07 0.29 -25.09
C ARG A 345 -7.27 0.83 -26.50
N GLU A 346 -7.09 2.12 -26.71
CA GLU A 346 -7.19 2.76 -28.04
C GLU A 346 -5.88 2.63 -28.84
N GLY A 347 -4.76 2.33 -28.18
CA GLY A 347 -3.44 2.10 -28.81
C GLY A 347 -3.16 0.65 -29.27
N ARG A 348 -4.12 -0.27 -29.07
CA ARG A 348 -4.06 -1.68 -29.54
C ARG A 348 -5.12 -1.94 -30.61
#